data_77a82b0e1799d26daca95a20c48b94ac
#
_entry.id   77a82b0e1799d26daca95a20c48b94ac
#
_cell.length_a   1.000
_cell.length_b   1.000
_cell.length_c   1.000
_cell.angle_alpha   90.00
_cell.angle_beta   90.00
_cell.angle_gamma   90.00
#
_symmetry.space_group_name_H-M   'P 1'
#
loop_
_entity.id
_entity.type
_entity.pdbx_description
1 polymer ?
#
loop_
_entity_poly.entity_id
_entity_poly.type
_entity_poly.pdbx_seq_one_letter_code
_entity_poly.pdbx_strand_id
1 'polypeptide(L)'
;MINKKIQQWLGVMILCTALLCSKDIQAQDAADSTRLYMIDEVVVTGTRNATDVRHLSQAVSVVNRKKIEQSMQPSLLPVLTENVPGLFTTARGIMGYGVSGGAAGGISLRGLSGGTARMMVLIDGHPQYAGIFGHPIADAYQSLLADKVEVLRGPASVLYGSNAMGGVINIVTRKMHEDGVHTNLHAGYGSYNTVETELTNMVRKGRFSSVISGSYNRTDGHRDDMGFEQYGGYAKLGYDITDNWNMYADMNVTHFNASYPGPVSAPLVDGDQHITRGVSSFAVTNNYEKTSGSASFFYNWGNHWINDGYTPSAGETSQDGRFNSRDNMMGVSLFQSTQFFKGNRITFGFDWFRYGGKAWTNYVAGEREGTRNDLVDKHEDEIAGYMDFRQDIGKWLTLNAGLRVDNHSRIGTEWIPQTGLAFHLPHAIELKVSASKGFRYPILREMYMFPPQNPDLKPESMWNYEIALSQTLLNGRLNYGVNVFYIDGKNLIMTLPNPNGSGMLNQNSGKIDNAGVELMAAYRINANWSVDANYSFLHMKNPVIAAPEHKLYAGGSFTKGRWSVSSGIQYIGGLYTSVGDNPVTENFVLWNLRGQFSATKWL
;
A
#
# COMPACT_ATOMS: atom_id res chain seq x y z
N MET A 1 14.42 -10.95 -29.84
CA MET A 1 14.15 -12.41 -29.90
C MET A 1 13.33 -12.77 -28.66
N ILE A 2 12.05 -12.97 -28.84
CA ILE A 2 11.14 -13.40 -27.75
C ILE A 2 11.50 -14.84 -27.39
N ASN A 3 11.84 -15.06 -26.15
CA ASN A 3 12.37 -16.32 -25.63
C ASN A 3 11.34 -17.47 -25.82
N LYS A 4 11.77 -18.62 -26.37
CA LYS A 4 10.92 -19.82 -26.64
C LYS A 4 10.05 -20.26 -25.44
N LYS A 5 10.45 -19.94 -24.21
CA LYS A 5 9.67 -20.21 -23.00
C LYS A 5 8.37 -19.41 -22.92
N ILE A 6 8.33 -18.17 -23.42
CA ILE A 6 7.11 -17.33 -23.42
C ILE A 6 6.08 -17.90 -24.43
N GLN A 7 6.54 -18.44 -25.55
CA GLN A 7 5.63 -19.08 -26.54
C GLN A 7 4.98 -20.38 -26.01
N GLN A 8 5.69 -21.14 -25.18
CA GLN A 8 5.13 -22.36 -24.56
C GLN A 8 4.04 -22.02 -23.53
N TRP A 9 4.19 -20.93 -22.78
CA TRP A 9 3.20 -20.50 -21.78
C TRP A 9 1.95 -19.89 -22.40
N LEU A 10 2.07 -19.18 -23.52
CA LEU A 10 0.92 -18.71 -24.31
C LEU A 10 0.08 -19.88 -24.87
N GLY A 11 0.72 -20.97 -25.28
CA GLY A 11 0.03 -22.19 -25.73
C GLY A 11 -0.78 -22.89 -24.62
N VAL A 12 -0.28 -22.92 -23.39
CA VAL A 12 -0.96 -23.49 -22.23
C VAL A 12 -2.17 -22.64 -21.81
N MET A 13 -2.07 -21.32 -21.93
CA MET A 13 -3.15 -20.38 -21.62
C MET A 13 -4.36 -20.53 -22.56
N ILE A 14 -4.10 -20.77 -23.86
CA ILE A 14 -5.15 -21.01 -24.87
C ILE A 14 -5.82 -22.38 -24.66
N LEU A 15 -5.09 -23.38 -24.17
CA LEU A 15 -5.64 -24.72 -23.91
C LEU A 15 -6.56 -24.75 -22.67
N CYS A 16 -6.27 -23.95 -21.64
CA CYS A 16 -7.12 -23.86 -20.45
C CYS A 16 -8.47 -23.16 -20.71
N THR A 17 -8.51 -22.19 -21.65
CA THR A 17 -9.76 -21.54 -22.04
C THR A 17 -10.68 -22.41 -22.88
N ALA A 18 -10.15 -23.38 -23.62
CA ALA A 18 -10.91 -24.30 -24.47
C ALA A 18 -11.62 -25.42 -23.67
N LEU A 19 -11.16 -25.75 -22.46
CA LEU A 19 -11.73 -26.85 -21.63
C LEU A 19 -12.91 -26.43 -20.76
N LEU A 20 -13.24 -25.13 -20.67
CA LEU A 20 -14.31 -24.60 -19.83
C LEU A 20 -15.63 -24.30 -20.56
N CYS A 21 -15.73 -24.61 -21.85
CA CYS A 21 -16.93 -24.38 -22.66
C CYS A 21 -17.81 -25.63 -22.79
N SER A 22 -18.20 -26.28 -21.69
CA SER A 22 -19.22 -27.34 -21.80
C SER A 22 -20.08 -27.46 -20.55
N LYS A 23 -21.39 -27.27 -20.82
CA LYS A 23 -22.63 -27.69 -20.12
C LYS A 23 -23.29 -26.69 -19.19
N ASP A 24 -24.46 -26.25 -19.67
CA ASP A 24 -25.52 -25.62 -18.89
C ASP A 24 -25.99 -26.52 -17.74
N ILE A 25 -25.87 -26.05 -16.52
CA ILE A 25 -26.54 -26.59 -15.34
C ILE A 25 -27.48 -25.50 -14.83
N GLN A 26 -28.77 -25.70 -15.03
CA GLN A 26 -29.82 -24.89 -14.41
C GLN A 26 -29.84 -25.10 -12.90
N ALA A 27 -29.71 -24.02 -12.14
CA ALA A 27 -29.94 -24.01 -10.69
C ALA A 27 -30.93 -22.92 -10.32
N GLN A 28 -31.92 -23.33 -9.55
CA GLN A 28 -33.06 -22.57 -9.07
C GLN A 28 -32.71 -21.44 -8.09
N ASP A 29 -33.50 -20.38 -8.10
CA ASP A 29 -33.42 -19.14 -7.37
C ASP A 29 -33.24 -19.28 -5.85
N ALA A 30 -32.24 -18.56 -5.32
CA ALA A 30 -32.25 -18.06 -3.97
C ALA A 30 -31.78 -16.58 -4.04
N ALA A 31 -32.76 -15.71 -4.10
CA ALA A 31 -32.56 -14.28 -4.05
C ALA A 31 -32.11 -13.83 -2.65
N ASP A 32 -31.28 -12.79 -2.63
CA ASP A 32 -31.10 -11.81 -1.55
C ASP A 32 -30.00 -11.96 -0.48
N SER A 33 -29.05 -12.88 -0.60
CA SER A 33 -27.79 -12.78 0.21
C SER A 33 -26.51 -12.70 -0.66
N THR A 34 -26.66 -12.34 -1.92
CA THR A 34 -25.68 -12.63 -2.99
C THR A 34 -24.63 -11.55 -3.26
N ARG A 35 -24.62 -10.43 -2.53
CA ARG A 35 -23.76 -9.27 -2.86
C ARG A 35 -22.42 -9.20 -2.13
N LEU A 36 -21.88 -10.29 -1.61
CA LEU A 36 -20.72 -10.26 -0.70
C LEU A 36 -19.34 -10.52 -1.31
N TYR A 37 -19.26 -10.86 -2.60
CA TYR A 37 -17.99 -11.00 -3.33
C TYR A 37 -18.19 -10.48 -4.75
N MET A 38 -17.94 -9.22 -4.96
CA MET A 38 -18.34 -8.58 -6.21
C MET A 38 -17.15 -8.03 -6.99
N ILE A 39 -17.13 -8.37 -8.28
CA ILE A 39 -16.46 -7.60 -9.32
C ILE A 39 -17.08 -6.19 -9.46
N ASP A 40 -18.31 -5.98 -9.01
CA ASP A 40 -18.98 -4.67 -8.95
C ASP A 40 -18.51 -3.81 -7.77
N GLU A 41 -17.25 -3.93 -7.34
CA GLU A 41 -16.72 -3.14 -6.23
C GLU A 41 -16.41 -1.73 -6.72
N VAL A 42 -17.05 -0.76 -6.09
CA VAL A 42 -16.82 0.65 -6.36
C VAL A 42 -15.57 1.10 -5.62
N VAL A 43 -14.60 1.60 -6.36
CA VAL A 43 -13.34 2.13 -5.82
C VAL A 43 -13.17 3.59 -6.18
N VAL A 44 -12.42 4.31 -5.39
CA VAL A 44 -12.11 5.73 -5.62
C VAL A 44 -10.66 5.95 -6.06
N THR A 45 -9.76 5.02 -5.73
CA THR A 45 -8.32 5.17 -5.94
C THR A 45 -7.95 5.24 -7.42
N GLY A 46 -8.66 4.54 -8.29
CA GLY A 46 -8.33 4.49 -9.71
C GLY A 46 -8.70 5.73 -10.53
N THR A 47 -9.60 6.60 -10.02
CA THR A 47 -10.12 7.77 -10.76
C THR A 47 -10.43 8.98 -9.90
N ARG A 48 -10.09 8.98 -8.61
CA ARG A 48 -10.51 9.98 -7.62
C ARG A 48 -12.04 10.05 -7.40
N ASN A 49 -12.83 9.20 -8.06
CA ASN A 49 -14.29 9.15 -7.96
C ASN A 49 -14.75 7.73 -7.75
N ALA A 50 -15.93 7.57 -7.13
CA ALA A 50 -16.58 6.29 -7.02
C ALA A 50 -16.81 5.68 -8.42
N THR A 51 -16.06 4.66 -8.76
CA THR A 51 -16.04 4.01 -10.07
C THR A 51 -16.05 2.50 -9.92
N ASP A 52 -16.88 1.84 -10.70
CA ASP A 52 -16.88 0.38 -10.80
C ASP A 52 -15.51 -0.09 -11.36
N VAL A 53 -14.90 -1.06 -10.71
CA VAL A 53 -13.58 -1.62 -11.08
C VAL A 53 -13.54 -2.07 -12.55
N ARG A 54 -14.68 -2.47 -13.14
CA ARG A 54 -14.78 -2.88 -14.55
C ARG A 54 -14.36 -1.78 -15.52
N HIS A 55 -14.67 -0.51 -15.22
CA HIS A 55 -14.32 0.64 -16.06
C HIS A 55 -12.90 1.15 -15.89
N LEU A 56 -12.13 0.58 -14.97
CA LEU A 56 -10.71 0.90 -14.81
C LEU A 56 -9.87 0.01 -15.72
N SER A 57 -8.92 0.60 -16.41
CA SER A 57 -7.95 -0.14 -17.22
C SER A 57 -6.81 -0.76 -16.41
N GLN A 58 -6.61 -0.30 -15.19
CA GLN A 58 -5.58 -0.78 -14.27
C GLN A 58 -6.12 -1.88 -13.34
N ALA A 59 -5.21 -2.73 -12.84
CA ALA A 59 -5.55 -3.79 -11.90
C ALA A 59 -5.70 -3.20 -10.47
N VAL A 60 -6.87 -3.41 -9.87
CA VAL A 60 -7.17 -3.01 -8.49
C VAL A 60 -7.51 -4.24 -7.66
N SER A 61 -7.00 -4.29 -6.43
CA SER A 61 -7.42 -5.25 -5.41
C SER A 61 -8.11 -4.50 -4.28
N VAL A 62 -9.21 -5.05 -3.77
CA VAL A 62 -9.93 -4.46 -2.65
C VAL A 62 -9.99 -5.47 -1.50
N VAL A 63 -9.61 -5.01 -0.32
CA VAL A 63 -9.72 -5.78 0.92
C VAL A 63 -10.77 -5.10 1.78
N ASN A 64 -11.93 -5.71 1.90
CA ASN A 64 -13.07 -5.15 2.60
C ASN A 64 -12.98 -5.37 4.12
N ARG A 65 -13.85 -4.67 4.88
CA ARG A 65 -13.88 -4.72 6.34
C ARG A 65 -14.01 -6.14 6.89
N LYS A 66 -14.83 -6.98 6.28
CA LYS A 66 -15.02 -8.37 6.72
C LYS A 66 -13.69 -9.16 6.68
N LYS A 67 -12.90 -9.03 5.62
CA LYS A 67 -11.58 -9.67 5.53
C LYS A 67 -10.59 -9.13 6.56
N ILE A 68 -10.62 -7.81 6.79
CA ILE A 68 -9.79 -7.15 7.81
C ILE A 68 -10.13 -7.70 9.21
N GLU A 69 -11.39 -7.76 9.58
CA GLU A 69 -11.85 -8.30 10.87
C GLU A 69 -11.54 -9.79 11.03
N GLN A 70 -11.78 -10.58 9.99
CA GLN A 70 -11.46 -12.02 10.00
C GLN A 70 -9.96 -12.31 10.10
N SER A 71 -9.10 -11.38 9.72
CA SER A 71 -7.64 -11.55 9.84
C SER A 71 -7.16 -11.50 11.29
N MET A 72 -7.89 -10.84 12.19
CA MET A 72 -7.52 -10.64 13.59
C MET A 72 -6.10 -10.04 13.73
N GLN A 73 -5.72 -9.14 12.82
CA GLN A 73 -4.41 -8.50 12.80
C GLN A 73 -4.54 -7.03 13.21
N PRO A 74 -3.69 -6.51 14.10
CA PRO A 74 -3.70 -5.09 14.48
C PRO A 74 -3.20 -4.18 13.36
N SER A 75 -2.37 -4.71 12.45
CA SER A 75 -1.84 -4.01 11.28
C SER A 75 -2.53 -4.47 9.99
N LEU A 76 -2.69 -3.53 9.04
CA LEU A 76 -3.21 -3.83 7.70
C LEU A 76 -2.22 -4.61 6.82
N LEU A 77 -0.93 -4.49 7.05
CA LEU A 77 0.08 -5.01 6.12
C LEU A 77 0.08 -6.54 5.98
N PRO A 78 -0.06 -7.36 7.04
CA PRO A 78 -0.21 -8.81 6.89
C PRO A 78 -1.47 -9.17 6.10
N VAL A 79 -2.57 -8.45 6.34
CA VAL A 79 -3.83 -8.65 5.63
C VAL A 79 -3.68 -8.39 4.13
N LEU A 80 -2.95 -7.33 3.76
CA LEU A 80 -2.65 -7.01 2.37
C LEU A 80 -1.71 -8.03 1.74
N THR A 81 -0.71 -8.50 2.48
CA THR A 81 0.21 -9.55 2.02
C THR A 81 -0.54 -10.86 1.71
N GLU A 82 -1.52 -11.24 2.51
CA GLU A 82 -2.36 -12.42 2.23
C GLU A 82 -3.26 -12.21 0.99
N ASN A 83 -3.87 -11.03 0.84
CA ASN A 83 -5.00 -10.83 -0.08
C ASN A 83 -4.64 -10.16 -1.42
N VAL A 84 -3.48 -9.50 -1.53
CA VAL A 84 -3.09 -8.76 -2.74
C VAL A 84 -1.98 -9.50 -3.49
N PRO A 85 -2.21 -9.96 -4.73
CA PRO A 85 -1.16 -10.59 -5.52
C PRO A 85 0.04 -9.66 -5.72
N GLY A 86 1.26 -10.20 -5.65
CA GLY A 86 2.50 -9.44 -5.87
C GLY A 86 2.89 -8.47 -4.76
N LEU A 87 2.04 -8.23 -3.77
CA LEU A 87 2.37 -7.40 -2.62
C LEU A 87 3.00 -8.27 -1.52
N PHE A 88 4.16 -7.84 -1.02
CA PHE A 88 4.85 -8.47 0.10
C PHE A 88 5.34 -7.40 1.09
N THR A 89 5.30 -7.70 2.37
CA THR A 89 5.80 -6.81 3.41
C THR A 89 6.75 -7.56 4.32
N THR A 90 7.87 -6.93 4.66
CA THR A 90 8.79 -7.48 5.66
C THR A 90 8.39 -7.01 7.04
N ALA A 91 8.47 -7.89 8.02
CA ALA A 91 8.22 -7.60 9.43
C ALA A 91 9.40 -8.06 10.28
N ARG A 92 9.60 -7.43 11.43
CA ARG A 92 10.65 -7.82 12.37
C ARG A 92 10.25 -9.00 13.23
N GLY A 93 8.97 -9.10 13.54
CA GLY A 93 8.45 -10.14 14.43
C GLY A 93 6.93 -10.23 14.36
N ILE A 94 6.31 -10.57 15.49
CA ILE A 94 4.85 -10.69 15.63
C ILE A 94 4.18 -9.34 15.42
N MET A 95 4.77 -8.27 15.96
CA MET A 95 4.42 -6.89 15.75
C MET A 95 5.68 -6.10 15.42
N GLY A 96 5.49 -4.95 14.81
CA GLY A 96 6.56 -4.05 14.42
C GLY A 96 7.16 -4.37 13.06
N TYR A 97 7.29 -3.32 12.26
CA TYR A 97 7.91 -3.36 10.93
C TYR A 97 9.24 -2.61 10.94
N GLY A 98 9.31 -1.53 11.73
CA GLY A 98 10.48 -0.67 11.86
C GLY A 98 10.75 0.21 10.65
N VAL A 99 11.74 1.08 10.78
CA VAL A 99 12.11 2.09 9.77
C VAL A 99 13.58 2.04 9.36
N SER A 100 14.40 1.24 10.04
CA SER A 100 15.82 1.06 9.76
C SER A 100 16.16 -0.44 9.72
N GLY A 101 17.42 -0.78 9.37
CA GLY A 101 17.91 -2.15 9.40
C GLY A 101 17.49 -2.98 8.18
N GLY A 102 17.84 -2.53 7.00
CA GLY A 102 17.67 -3.29 5.75
C GLY A 102 16.24 -3.22 5.20
N ALA A 103 15.65 -4.38 4.87
CA ALA A 103 14.33 -4.46 4.28
C ALA A 103 13.17 -4.47 5.28
N ALA A 104 13.45 -4.37 6.59
CA ALA A 104 12.42 -4.34 7.62
C ALA A 104 11.53 -3.09 7.46
N GLY A 105 10.23 -3.28 7.55
CA GLY A 105 9.24 -2.22 7.30
C GLY A 105 9.04 -1.87 5.84
N GLY A 106 9.66 -2.61 4.93
CA GLY A 106 9.48 -2.42 3.48
C GLY A 106 8.16 -2.99 2.99
N ILE A 107 7.51 -2.22 2.09
CA ILE A 107 6.36 -2.67 1.30
C ILE A 107 6.85 -2.87 -0.12
N SER A 108 6.73 -4.08 -0.65
CA SER A 108 7.17 -4.42 -2.01
C SER A 108 5.96 -4.79 -2.88
N LEU A 109 5.92 -4.28 -4.09
CA LEU A 109 4.95 -4.66 -5.11
C LEU A 109 5.67 -4.81 -6.44
N ARG A 110 5.60 -6.02 -7.06
CA ARG A 110 6.20 -6.32 -8.37
C ARG A 110 7.70 -6.02 -8.45
N GLY A 111 8.44 -6.20 -7.34
CA GLY A 111 9.88 -5.92 -7.26
C GLY A 111 10.24 -4.44 -7.13
N LEU A 112 9.25 -3.58 -6.98
CA LEU A 112 9.43 -2.20 -6.58
C LEU A 112 9.40 -2.17 -5.06
N SER A 113 10.55 -2.46 -4.46
CA SER A 113 10.61 -2.60 -3.01
C SER A 113 11.10 -1.34 -2.33
N GLY A 114 10.66 -1.22 -1.25
CA GLY A 114 10.93 -0.89 -0.08
C GLY A 114 11.56 0.24 0.49
N GLY A 115 12.49 0.37 1.17
CA GLY A 115 13.09 1.55 1.81
C GLY A 115 13.25 2.80 0.91
N THR A 116 12.79 2.72 -0.32
CA THR A 116 12.74 3.80 -1.30
C THR A 116 11.29 4.16 -1.59
N ALA A 117 10.97 5.41 -1.57
CA ALA A 117 9.66 6.02 -1.77
C ALA A 117 8.97 5.71 -3.13
N ARG A 118 8.83 4.44 -3.52
CA ARG A 118 8.24 4.01 -4.80
C ARG A 118 6.80 3.54 -4.69
N MET A 119 6.30 3.37 -3.47
CA MET A 119 4.92 3.02 -3.16
C MET A 119 4.27 4.13 -2.36
N MET A 120 3.10 4.56 -2.78
CA MET A 120 2.31 5.57 -2.07
C MET A 120 1.29 4.89 -1.16
N VAL A 121 1.27 5.27 0.11
CA VAL A 121 0.16 4.95 1.01
C VAL A 121 -0.67 6.21 1.21
N LEU A 122 -1.99 6.04 1.14
CA LEU A 122 -2.97 7.12 1.33
C LEU A 122 -3.90 6.74 2.50
N ILE A 123 -4.38 7.75 3.22
CA ILE A 123 -5.56 7.66 4.07
C ILE A 123 -6.61 8.61 3.50
N ASP A 124 -7.76 8.08 3.10
CA ASP A 124 -8.84 8.82 2.41
C ASP A 124 -8.34 9.68 1.23
N GLY A 125 -7.34 9.16 0.48
CA GLY A 125 -6.75 9.85 -0.67
C GLY A 125 -5.63 10.84 -0.34
N HIS A 126 -5.24 11.02 0.95
CA HIS A 126 -4.16 11.92 1.36
C HIS A 126 -2.84 11.16 1.54
N PRO A 127 -1.73 11.62 0.90
CA PRO A 127 -0.43 10.96 0.96
C PRO A 127 0.12 10.82 2.39
N GLN A 128 0.70 9.64 2.66
CA GLN A 128 1.25 9.25 3.95
C GLN A 128 2.73 8.89 3.82
N TYR A 129 3.64 9.86 3.84
CA TYR A 129 5.07 9.57 3.85
C TYR A 129 5.87 10.58 4.68
N ALA A 130 7.04 10.16 5.11
CA ALA A 130 7.96 10.99 5.88
C ALA A 130 8.64 12.04 4.97
N GLY A 131 8.55 13.31 5.33
CA GLY A 131 8.95 14.44 4.48
C GLY A 131 10.44 14.45 4.05
N ILE A 132 11.36 13.95 4.89
CA ILE A 132 12.79 13.81 4.54
C ILE A 132 13.05 12.51 3.80
N PHE A 133 12.37 11.42 4.21
CA PHE A 133 12.67 10.04 3.82
C PHE A 133 11.82 9.55 2.67
N GLY A 134 10.72 10.21 2.37
CA GLY A 134 9.80 9.89 1.27
C GLY A 134 9.09 8.54 1.36
N HIS A 135 9.44 7.66 2.32
CA HIS A 135 8.81 6.35 2.46
C HIS A 135 7.67 6.37 3.48
N PRO A 136 6.70 5.46 3.33
CA PRO A 136 5.66 5.25 4.32
C PRO A 136 6.24 4.64 5.61
N ILE A 137 5.60 4.92 6.74
CA ILE A 137 5.94 4.32 8.04
C ILE A 137 4.92 3.22 8.34
N ALA A 138 5.34 1.99 8.12
CA ALA A 138 4.50 0.79 8.13
C ALA A 138 3.69 0.61 9.43
N ASP A 139 4.30 0.90 10.57
CA ASP A 139 3.69 0.77 11.89
C ASP A 139 2.54 1.77 12.15
N ALA A 140 2.34 2.79 11.31
CA ALA A 140 1.23 3.73 11.42
C ALA A 140 -0.09 3.22 10.82
N TYR A 141 -0.10 2.08 10.09
CA TYR A 141 -1.28 1.60 9.35
C TYR A 141 -2.03 0.51 10.10
N GLN A 142 -2.85 0.94 11.06
CA GLN A 142 -3.62 0.05 11.93
C GLN A 142 -4.93 -0.39 11.29
N SER A 143 -5.33 -1.65 11.55
CA SER A 143 -6.56 -2.27 11.04
C SER A 143 -7.84 -1.55 11.52
N LEU A 144 -7.79 -0.93 12.67
CA LEU A 144 -8.91 -0.21 13.29
C LEU A 144 -9.45 0.94 12.43
N LEU A 145 -8.56 1.61 11.67
CA LEU A 145 -8.91 2.77 10.85
C LEU A 145 -9.78 2.41 9.65
N ALA A 146 -9.52 1.23 9.06
CA ALA A 146 -9.98 0.91 7.74
C ALA A 146 -11.41 0.36 7.70
N ASP A 147 -12.24 0.90 6.82
CA ASP A 147 -13.45 0.26 6.30
C ASP A 147 -13.10 -0.71 5.16
N LYS A 148 -12.23 -0.27 4.29
CA LYS A 148 -11.62 -1.09 3.22
C LYS A 148 -10.24 -0.55 2.87
N VAL A 149 -9.45 -1.38 2.19
CA VAL A 149 -8.20 -0.96 1.57
C VAL A 149 -8.26 -1.24 0.07
N GLU A 150 -7.98 -0.23 -0.73
CA GLU A 150 -7.90 -0.32 -2.18
C GLU A 150 -6.42 -0.30 -2.59
N VAL A 151 -5.98 -1.30 -3.34
CA VAL A 151 -4.59 -1.39 -3.82
C VAL A 151 -4.58 -1.32 -5.33
N LEU A 152 -4.11 -0.20 -5.86
CA LEU A 152 -3.86 -0.02 -7.29
C LEU A 152 -2.47 -0.57 -7.61
N ARG A 153 -2.41 -1.60 -8.43
CA ARG A 153 -1.16 -2.30 -8.79
C ARG A 153 -0.60 -1.73 -10.10
N GLY A 154 0.61 -1.22 -10.04
CA GLY A 154 1.25 -0.46 -11.12
C GLY A 154 1.12 1.05 -10.95
N PRO A 155 1.73 1.84 -11.85
CA PRO A 155 1.83 3.29 -11.70
C PRO A 155 0.49 4.00 -11.57
N ALA A 156 0.39 4.85 -10.56
CA ALA A 156 -0.73 5.75 -10.33
C ALA A 156 -0.31 7.23 -10.31
N SER A 157 0.86 7.51 -10.89
CA SER A 157 1.50 8.81 -10.83
C SER A 157 0.71 9.92 -11.51
N VAL A 158 -0.20 9.63 -12.44
CA VAL A 158 -1.09 10.65 -13.03
C VAL A 158 -1.99 11.28 -11.97
N LEU A 159 -2.56 10.48 -11.08
CA LEU A 159 -3.49 10.97 -10.06
C LEU A 159 -2.81 11.39 -8.76
N TYR A 160 -1.66 10.77 -8.42
CA TYR A 160 -1.06 10.87 -7.08
C TYR A 160 0.38 11.39 -7.08
N GLY A 161 0.96 11.66 -8.27
CA GLY A 161 2.28 12.27 -8.41
C GLY A 161 3.45 11.32 -8.15
N SER A 162 4.54 11.87 -7.62
CA SER A 162 5.81 11.22 -7.33
C SER A 162 5.60 9.90 -6.57
N ASN A 163 6.11 9.41 -5.69
CA ASN A 163 6.01 8.18 -4.88
C ASN A 163 4.92 7.12 -5.25
N ALA A 164 3.96 7.44 -6.15
CA ALA A 164 2.99 6.49 -6.71
C ALA A 164 3.52 5.73 -7.96
N MET A 165 4.84 5.65 -8.08
CA MET A 165 5.55 5.01 -9.20
C MET A 165 5.20 3.52 -9.33
N GLY A 166 5.21 2.76 -8.23
CA GLY A 166 4.95 1.32 -8.22
C GLY A 166 3.51 0.95 -7.96
N GLY A 167 2.72 1.86 -7.39
CA GLY A 167 1.33 1.64 -7.03
C GLY A 167 0.88 2.48 -5.84
N VAL A 168 -0.39 2.29 -5.48
CA VAL A 168 -1.03 3.02 -4.38
C VAL A 168 -1.78 2.05 -3.47
N ILE A 169 -1.61 2.22 -2.18
CA ILE A 169 -2.42 1.59 -1.13
C ILE A 169 -3.27 2.69 -0.50
N ASN A 170 -4.57 2.68 -0.72
CA ASN A 170 -5.48 3.68 -0.14
C ASN A 170 -6.32 3.05 0.98
N ILE A 171 -6.10 3.50 2.18
CA ILE A 171 -6.87 3.13 3.36
C ILE A 171 -8.10 4.03 3.42
N VAL A 172 -9.26 3.47 3.09
CA VAL A 172 -10.54 4.17 3.21
C VAL A 172 -11.03 4.01 4.64
N THR A 173 -11.20 5.13 5.34
CA THR A 173 -11.51 5.10 6.77
C THR A 173 -12.98 4.80 7.04
N ARG A 174 -13.25 4.28 8.24
CA ARG A 174 -14.60 3.95 8.71
C ARG A 174 -15.50 5.20 8.75
N LYS A 175 -16.76 4.99 8.41
CA LYS A 175 -17.80 6.02 8.42
C LYS A 175 -19.12 5.38 8.87
N MET A 176 -19.89 6.11 9.68
CA MET A 176 -21.25 5.70 10.02
C MET A 176 -22.25 6.27 9.02
N HIS A 177 -23.07 5.42 8.43
CA HIS A 177 -24.03 5.80 7.38
C HIS A 177 -25.44 6.02 7.90
N GLU A 178 -25.83 5.34 8.99
CA GLU A 178 -27.14 5.41 9.62
C GLU A 178 -27.08 6.08 10.98
N ASP A 179 -28.16 6.75 11.38
CA ASP A 179 -28.25 7.39 12.68
C ASP A 179 -28.15 6.36 13.82
N GLY A 180 -27.35 6.65 14.81
CA GLY A 180 -27.13 5.77 15.94
C GLY A 180 -25.76 5.94 16.58
N VAL A 181 -25.48 5.06 17.52
CA VAL A 181 -24.17 4.93 18.19
C VAL A 181 -23.72 3.49 18.09
N HIS A 182 -22.48 3.29 17.65
CA HIS A 182 -21.85 1.98 17.61
C HIS A 182 -20.50 2.05 18.32
N THR A 183 -20.34 1.21 19.36
CA THR A 183 -19.09 1.10 20.10
C THR A 183 -18.53 -0.30 19.94
N ASN A 184 -17.27 -0.39 19.57
CA ASN A 184 -16.54 -1.65 19.46
C ASN A 184 -15.35 -1.62 20.42
N LEU A 185 -15.24 -2.65 21.24
CA LEU A 185 -14.09 -2.92 22.10
C LEU A 185 -13.47 -4.24 21.67
N HIS A 186 -12.20 -4.21 21.34
CA HIS A 186 -11.38 -5.40 21.10
C HIS A 186 -10.34 -5.51 22.22
N ALA A 187 -10.13 -6.72 22.72
CA ALA A 187 -9.04 -7.05 23.63
C ALA A 187 -8.52 -8.46 23.27
N GLY A 188 -7.23 -8.56 23.07
CA GLY A 188 -6.54 -9.79 22.72
C GLY A 188 -5.32 -10.04 23.60
N TYR A 189 -5.03 -11.31 23.84
CA TYR A 189 -3.80 -11.75 24.50
C TYR A 189 -3.23 -12.96 23.76
N GLY A 190 -1.92 -13.00 23.56
CA GLY A 190 -1.25 -14.03 22.77
C GLY A 190 0.12 -14.40 23.28
N SER A 191 0.79 -15.28 22.54
CA SER A 191 2.16 -15.71 22.80
C SER A 191 3.12 -14.52 22.90
N TYR A 192 4.22 -14.70 23.64
CA TYR A 192 5.23 -13.67 23.86
C TYR A 192 4.68 -12.41 24.54
N ASN A 193 3.74 -12.62 25.46
CA ASN A 193 3.09 -11.54 26.21
C ASN A 193 2.48 -10.47 25.30
N THR A 194 1.95 -10.92 24.14
CA THR A 194 1.31 -10.03 23.16
C THR A 194 -0.04 -9.58 23.70
N VAL A 195 -0.25 -8.28 23.73
CA VAL A 195 -1.50 -7.64 24.13
C VAL A 195 -1.97 -6.74 23.00
N GLU A 196 -3.25 -6.84 22.67
CA GLU A 196 -3.93 -6.00 21.69
C GLU A 196 -5.18 -5.42 22.32
N THR A 197 -5.34 -4.10 22.24
CA THR A 197 -6.56 -3.44 22.70
C THR A 197 -6.96 -2.33 21.75
N GLU A 198 -8.25 -2.25 21.48
CA GLU A 198 -8.85 -1.22 20.64
C GLU A 198 -10.22 -0.84 21.18
N LEU A 199 -10.48 0.45 21.27
CA LEU A 199 -11.80 1.01 21.53
C LEU A 199 -12.15 1.96 20.38
N THR A 200 -13.25 1.70 19.70
CA THR A 200 -13.77 2.57 18.63
C THR A 200 -15.22 2.93 18.96
N ASN A 201 -15.51 4.21 18.97
CA ASN A 201 -16.87 4.75 19.06
C ASN A 201 -17.23 5.48 17.77
N MET A 202 -18.37 5.15 17.20
CA MET A 202 -18.92 5.78 16.00
C MET A 202 -20.31 6.32 16.33
N VAL A 203 -20.56 7.55 15.92
CA VAL A 203 -21.86 8.23 16.13
C VAL A 203 -22.30 8.86 14.82
N ARG A 204 -23.58 8.75 14.52
CA ARG A 204 -24.25 9.61 13.54
C ARG A 204 -25.56 10.11 14.14
N LYS A 205 -25.80 11.41 13.98
CA LYS A 205 -27.06 12.05 14.34
C LYS A 205 -27.41 13.11 13.31
N GLY A 206 -28.36 12.79 12.44
CA GLY A 206 -28.72 13.63 11.31
C GLY A 206 -27.54 13.93 10.40
N ARG A 207 -27.13 15.19 10.32
CA ARG A 207 -26.01 15.63 9.46
C ARG A 207 -24.61 15.49 10.09
N PHE A 208 -24.52 15.24 11.38
CA PHE A 208 -23.25 15.07 12.09
C PHE A 208 -22.84 13.61 12.17
N SER A 209 -21.55 13.32 11.96
CA SER A 209 -20.96 12.01 12.19
C SER A 209 -19.61 12.15 12.90
N SER A 210 -19.27 11.16 13.72
CA SER A 210 -17.93 11.06 14.32
C SER A 210 -17.46 9.62 14.41
N VAL A 211 -16.14 9.44 14.31
CA VAL A 211 -15.42 8.20 14.61
C VAL A 211 -14.27 8.57 15.53
N ILE A 212 -14.20 7.97 16.71
CA ILE A 212 -13.12 8.16 17.66
C ILE A 212 -12.60 6.79 18.06
N SER A 213 -11.29 6.59 17.93
CA SER A 213 -10.64 5.31 18.24
C SER A 213 -9.37 5.52 19.05
N GLY A 214 -9.09 4.57 19.94
CA GLY A 214 -7.83 4.46 20.65
C GLY A 214 -7.36 3.01 20.67
N SER A 215 -6.05 2.79 20.62
CA SER A 215 -5.46 1.45 20.64
C SER A 215 -4.18 1.42 21.47
N TYR A 216 -3.91 0.26 22.04
CA TYR A 216 -2.64 -0.09 22.66
C TYR A 216 -2.27 -1.50 22.29
N ASN A 217 -1.06 -1.69 21.75
CA ASN A 217 -0.53 -2.96 21.34
C ASN A 217 0.88 -3.13 21.90
N ARG A 218 1.21 -4.34 22.36
CA ARG A 218 2.57 -4.67 22.80
C ARG A 218 2.89 -6.15 22.56
N THR A 219 4.18 -6.46 22.43
CA THR A 219 4.71 -7.83 22.48
C THR A 219 6.15 -7.80 22.99
N ASP A 220 6.56 -8.86 23.69
CA ASP A 220 7.97 -9.03 24.05
C ASP A 220 8.80 -9.59 22.86
N GLY A 221 8.10 -10.08 21.80
CA GLY A 221 8.75 -10.70 20.64
C GLY A 221 9.17 -12.14 20.86
N HIS A 222 9.50 -12.85 19.78
CA HIS A 222 9.90 -14.27 19.84
C HIS A 222 11.42 -14.49 20.03
N ARG A 223 12.17 -13.41 20.18
CA ARG A 223 13.61 -13.37 20.47
C ARG A 223 13.85 -12.28 21.50
N ASP A 224 15.00 -12.38 22.20
CA ASP A 224 15.49 -11.31 23.05
C ASP A 224 15.70 -10.03 22.21
N ASP A 225 15.50 -8.87 22.83
CA ASP A 225 15.60 -7.54 22.21
C ASP A 225 14.67 -7.30 21.00
N MET A 226 13.49 -7.93 21.00
CA MET A 226 12.44 -7.74 19.99
C MET A 226 11.16 -7.08 20.53
N GLY A 227 11.26 -6.40 21.66
CA GLY A 227 10.12 -5.72 22.25
C GLY A 227 9.51 -4.68 21.29
N PHE A 228 8.18 -4.61 21.29
CA PHE A 228 7.41 -3.62 20.56
C PHE A 228 6.27 -3.12 21.42
N GLU A 229 6.04 -1.81 21.44
CA GLU A 229 4.93 -1.17 22.12
C GLU A 229 4.39 -0.03 21.27
N GLN A 230 3.05 0.07 21.16
CA GLN A 230 2.41 1.04 20.28
C GLN A 230 1.15 1.62 20.92
N TYR A 231 0.99 2.94 20.77
CA TYR A 231 -0.20 3.71 21.12
C TYR A 231 -0.76 4.35 19.86
N GLY A 232 -2.06 4.21 19.65
CA GLY A 232 -2.75 4.79 18.50
C GLY A 232 -3.96 5.62 18.93
N GLY A 233 -4.18 6.73 18.28
CA GLY A 233 -5.37 7.56 18.43
C GLY A 233 -5.86 8.07 17.10
N TYR A 234 -7.17 7.96 16.84
CA TYR A 234 -7.82 8.46 15.64
C TYR A 234 -9.12 9.18 15.99
N ALA A 235 -9.34 10.32 15.35
CA ALA A 235 -10.61 11.04 15.41
C ALA A 235 -10.97 11.54 14.01
N LYS A 236 -12.23 11.35 13.61
CA LYS A 236 -12.82 11.94 12.40
C LYS A 236 -14.17 12.53 12.74
N LEU A 237 -14.38 13.78 12.36
CA LEU A 237 -15.64 14.50 12.50
C LEU A 237 -16.14 14.86 11.11
N GLY A 238 -17.37 14.50 10.80
CA GLY A 238 -18.01 14.77 9.51
C GLY A 238 -19.31 15.54 9.67
N TYR A 239 -19.61 16.39 8.70
CA TYR A 239 -20.86 17.14 8.65
C TYR A 239 -21.38 17.21 7.22
N ASP A 240 -22.61 16.77 6.99
CA ASP A 240 -23.30 16.87 5.71
C ASP A 240 -23.93 18.28 5.62
N ILE A 241 -23.26 19.21 4.92
CA ILE A 241 -23.71 20.61 4.77
C ILE A 241 -25.06 20.63 4.03
N THR A 242 -25.15 19.83 2.97
CA THR A 242 -26.36 19.54 2.19
C THR A 242 -26.35 18.07 1.80
N ASP A 243 -27.35 17.59 1.08
CA ASP A 243 -27.39 16.22 0.54
C ASP A 243 -26.25 15.94 -0.46
N ASN A 244 -25.72 16.99 -1.10
CA ASN A 244 -24.65 16.91 -2.10
C ASN A 244 -23.30 17.42 -1.60
N TRP A 245 -23.22 18.09 -0.46
CA TRP A 245 -21.99 18.64 0.09
C TRP A 245 -21.70 18.09 1.49
N ASN A 246 -20.50 17.58 1.64
CA ASN A 246 -19.99 17.06 2.91
C ASN A 246 -18.65 17.70 3.24
N MET A 247 -18.39 17.90 4.52
CA MET A 247 -17.06 18.25 5.02
C MET A 247 -16.63 17.30 6.13
N TYR A 248 -15.33 17.09 6.26
CA TYR A 248 -14.77 16.38 7.40
C TYR A 248 -13.41 16.93 7.80
N ALA A 249 -13.08 16.70 9.06
CA ALA A 249 -11.74 16.85 9.59
C ALA A 249 -11.34 15.57 10.30
N ASP A 250 -10.10 15.14 10.16
CA ASP A 250 -9.57 13.98 10.86
C ASP A 250 -8.17 14.23 11.40
N MET A 251 -7.80 13.38 12.37
CA MET A 251 -6.46 13.31 12.94
C MET A 251 -6.16 11.88 13.33
N ASN A 252 -5.00 11.38 12.91
CA ASN A 252 -4.43 10.11 13.34
C ASN A 252 -3.06 10.38 13.98
N VAL A 253 -2.81 9.81 15.15
CA VAL A 253 -1.50 9.87 15.83
C VAL A 253 -1.14 8.47 16.27
N THR A 254 0.08 8.06 15.94
CA THR A 254 0.66 6.79 16.36
C THR A 254 2.04 7.04 16.97
N HIS A 255 2.27 6.50 18.15
CA HIS A 255 3.58 6.43 18.79
C HIS A 255 3.96 4.98 19.00
N PHE A 256 5.21 4.62 18.67
CA PHE A 256 5.71 3.28 18.96
C PHE A 256 7.18 3.29 19.38
N ASN A 257 7.49 2.32 20.24
CA ASN A 257 8.83 1.96 20.67
C ASN A 257 9.10 0.56 20.13
N ALA A 258 10.26 0.35 19.51
CA ALA A 258 10.63 -0.92 18.94
C ALA A 258 12.12 -1.21 19.15
N SER A 259 12.43 -2.36 19.74
CA SER A 259 13.79 -2.86 19.79
C SER A 259 14.12 -3.66 18.53
N TYR A 260 15.38 -3.70 18.15
CA TYR A 260 15.84 -4.35 16.92
C TYR A 260 17.06 -5.23 17.18
N PRO A 261 16.89 -6.56 17.28
CA PRO A 261 17.98 -7.49 17.62
C PRO A 261 18.88 -7.87 16.43
N GLY A 262 18.65 -7.34 15.22
CA GLY A 262 19.40 -7.74 14.02
C GLY A 262 19.19 -9.21 13.61
N PRO A 263 19.98 -9.70 12.65
CA PRO A 263 19.90 -11.09 12.22
C PRO A 263 20.42 -12.06 13.30
N VAL A 264 19.92 -13.32 13.30
CA VAL A 264 20.34 -14.33 14.28
C VAL A 264 21.84 -14.62 14.23
N SER A 265 22.42 -14.56 13.02
CA SER A 265 23.87 -14.80 12.81
C SER A 265 24.76 -13.65 13.30
N ALA A 266 24.23 -12.45 13.48
CA ALA A 266 24.94 -11.28 13.93
C ALA A 266 24.00 -10.38 14.75
N PRO A 267 23.66 -10.76 16.00
CA PRO A 267 22.74 -10.02 16.82
C PRO A 267 23.25 -8.59 17.10
N LEU A 268 22.33 -7.62 17.02
CA LEU A 268 22.52 -6.26 17.43
C LEU A 268 22.21 -6.09 18.92
N VAL A 269 22.99 -5.25 19.57
CA VAL A 269 22.78 -4.80 20.95
C VAL A 269 22.43 -3.31 20.92
N ASP A 270 21.56 -2.87 21.81
CA ASP A 270 21.07 -1.47 21.93
C ASP A 270 20.40 -0.91 20.66
N GLY A 271 19.81 -1.76 19.82
CA GLY A 271 19.04 -1.31 18.67
C GLY A 271 17.63 -0.89 19.07
N ASP A 272 17.37 0.43 19.20
CA ASP A 272 16.08 0.97 19.66
C ASP A 272 15.57 2.11 18.80
N GLN A 273 14.24 2.17 18.66
CA GLN A 273 13.55 3.19 17.90
C GLN A 273 12.34 3.72 18.66
N HIS A 274 12.23 5.05 18.76
CA HIS A 274 11.07 5.75 19.32
C HIS A 274 10.52 6.68 18.24
N ILE A 275 9.34 6.39 17.74
CA ILE A 275 8.79 7.08 16.59
C ILE A 275 7.37 7.54 16.88
N THR A 276 7.11 8.80 16.54
CA THR A 276 5.75 9.36 16.56
C THR A 276 5.40 9.87 15.18
N ARG A 277 4.23 9.46 14.66
CA ARG A 277 3.66 9.96 13.40
C ARG A 277 2.29 10.55 13.66
N GLY A 278 2.06 11.72 13.08
CA GLY A 278 0.76 12.39 13.11
C GLY A 278 0.33 12.78 11.70
N VAL A 279 -0.96 12.67 11.46
CA VAL A 279 -1.61 13.08 10.21
C VAL A 279 -2.90 13.79 10.56
N SER A 280 -3.13 14.93 9.95
CA SER A 280 -4.40 15.64 10.05
C SER A 280 -4.87 16.04 8.66
N SER A 281 -6.17 15.94 8.41
CA SER A 281 -6.73 16.42 7.15
C SER A 281 -8.05 17.18 7.37
N PHE A 282 -8.35 18.03 6.41
CA PHE A 282 -9.65 18.69 6.27
C PHE A 282 -10.06 18.63 4.81
N ALA A 283 -11.28 18.22 4.53
CA ALA A 283 -11.79 18.16 3.18
C ALA A 283 -13.25 18.63 3.10
N VAL A 284 -13.55 19.27 1.97
CA VAL A 284 -14.91 19.57 1.53
C VAL A 284 -15.13 18.85 0.21
N THR A 285 -16.18 18.04 0.15
CA THR A 285 -16.49 17.24 -1.03
C THR A 285 -17.87 17.58 -1.58
N ASN A 286 -18.03 17.48 -2.88
CA ASN A 286 -19.34 17.53 -3.52
C ASN A 286 -19.61 16.25 -4.30
N ASN A 287 -20.88 15.84 -4.35
CA ASN A 287 -21.32 14.67 -5.09
C ASN A 287 -22.73 14.89 -5.68
N TYR A 288 -22.77 15.18 -6.95
CA TYR A 288 -23.98 15.29 -7.76
C TYR A 288 -24.00 14.19 -8.81
N GLU A 289 -25.12 13.98 -9.46
CA GLU A 289 -25.30 12.95 -10.49
C GLU A 289 -24.22 12.99 -11.59
N LYS A 290 -23.90 14.19 -12.09
CA LYS A 290 -22.98 14.39 -13.21
C LYS A 290 -21.63 14.97 -12.81
N THR A 291 -21.46 15.45 -11.60
CA THR A 291 -20.22 16.07 -11.17
C THR A 291 -19.92 15.75 -9.71
N SER A 292 -18.66 15.50 -9.40
CA SER A 292 -18.19 15.27 -8.04
C SER A 292 -16.75 15.77 -7.89
N GLY A 293 -16.39 16.21 -6.69
CA GLY A 293 -15.06 16.73 -6.46
C GLY A 293 -14.71 16.88 -5.00
N SER A 294 -13.48 17.29 -4.76
CA SER A 294 -12.95 17.53 -3.42
C SER A 294 -11.96 18.68 -3.43
N ALA A 295 -12.01 19.47 -2.37
CA ALA A 295 -10.96 20.39 -1.98
C ALA A 295 -10.46 19.95 -0.61
N SER A 296 -9.17 19.65 -0.48
CA SER A 296 -8.60 19.15 0.74
C SER A 296 -7.27 19.80 1.09
N PHE A 297 -7.02 19.90 2.39
CA PHE A 297 -5.74 20.25 2.99
C PHE A 297 -5.33 19.12 3.93
N PHE A 298 -4.04 18.78 3.96
CA PHE A 298 -3.50 17.82 4.91
C PHE A 298 -2.15 18.27 5.47
N TYR A 299 -1.84 17.76 6.66
CA TYR A 299 -0.58 18.01 7.34
C TYR A 299 -0.11 16.72 8.03
N ASN A 300 1.02 16.20 7.58
CA ASN A 300 1.71 15.05 8.18
C ASN A 300 2.94 15.54 8.92
N TRP A 301 3.26 14.92 10.05
CA TRP A 301 4.46 15.21 10.81
C TRP A 301 5.02 13.96 11.47
N GLY A 302 6.31 13.98 11.77
CA GLY A 302 6.96 12.89 12.46
C GLY A 302 8.15 13.33 13.29
N ASN A 303 8.36 12.61 14.39
CA ASN A 303 9.55 12.68 15.21
C ASN A 303 10.15 11.28 15.29
N HIS A 304 11.43 11.17 15.00
CA HIS A 304 12.18 9.92 15.09
C HIS A 304 13.34 10.11 16.05
N TRP A 305 13.52 9.17 16.94
CA TRP A 305 14.74 8.94 17.69
C TRP A 305 15.17 7.50 17.45
N ILE A 306 16.43 7.28 17.02
CA ILE A 306 16.91 5.96 16.63
C ILE A 306 18.32 5.77 17.21
N ASN A 307 18.51 4.66 17.88
CA ASN A 307 19.78 4.03 18.15
C ASN A 307 19.91 2.82 17.22
N ASP A 308 20.82 2.87 16.26
CA ASP A 308 20.98 1.77 15.29
C ASP A 308 21.63 0.51 15.92
N GLY A 309 22.09 0.61 17.18
CA GLY A 309 22.76 -0.47 17.87
C GLY A 309 24.16 -0.75 17.32
N TYR A 310 24.73 -1.87 17.73
CA TYR A 310 26.03 -2.36 17.28
C TYR A 310 26.11 -3.88 17.31
N THR A 311 27.02 -4.47 16.55
CA THR A 311 27.22 -5.92 16.41
C THR A 311 28.52 -6.33 17.11
N PRO A 312 28.49 -6.83 18.37
CA PRO A 312 29.70 -7.23 19.10
C PRO A 312 30.49 -8.34 18.39
N SER A 313 29.80 -9.26 17.71
CA SER A 313 30.44 -10.35 16.96
C SER A 313 31.24 -9.86 15.73
N ALA A 314 30.98 -8.65 15.25
CA ALA A 314 31.75 -7.98 14.22
C ALA A 314 32.86 -7.08 14.79
N GLY A 315 33.07 -7.07 16.10
CA GLY A 315 34.04 -6.21 16.78
C GLY A 315 33.58 -4.76 16.93
N GLU A 316 32.30 -4.48 16.71
CA GLU A 316 31.74 -3.14 16.91
C GLU A 316 31.52 -2.84 18.40
N THR A 317 31.49 -1.56 18.74
CA THR A 317 31.18 -1.06 20.08
C THR A 317 29.96 -0.16 20.06
N SER A 318 29.43 0.18 21.25
CA SER A 318 28.27 1.08 21.37
C SER A 318 28.50 2.36 20.56
N GLN A 319 27.46 2.74 19.83
CA GLN A 319 27.44 3.98 19.04
C GLN A 319 27.42 5.20 19.96
N ASP A 320 28.31 6.17 19.71
CA ASP A 320 28.33 7.43 20.47
C ASP A 320 27.15 8.33 20.11
N GLY A 321 26.62 8.21 18.91
CA GLY A 321 25.57 9.06 18.37
C GLY A 321 24.18 8.45 18.45
N ARG A 322 23.17 9.32 18.60
CA ARG A 322 21.75 8.97 18.49
C ARG A 322 21.14 9.80 17.36
N PHE A 323 20.58 9.11 16.38
CA PHE A 323 19.93 9.77 15.27
C PHE A 323 18.59 10.37 15.70
N ASN A 324 18.31 11.58 15.25
CA ASN A 324 17.06 12.28 15.48
C ASN A 324 16.56 12.92 14.19
N SER A 325 15.25 12.97 14.00
CA SER A 325 14.66 13.77 12.94
C SER A 325 13.29 14.32 13.33
N ARG A 326 12.95 15.44 12.70
CA ARG A 326 11.60 16.01 12.66
C ARG A 326 11.28 16.32 11.22
N ASP A 327 10.31 15.63 10.69
CA ASP A 327 9.87 15.82 9.31
C ASP A 327 8.40 16.25 9.24
N ASN A 328 8.05 16.91 8.16
CA ASN A 328 6.66 17.25 7.88
C ASN A 328 6.38 17.26 6.38
N MET A 329 5.12 17.16 6.05
CA MET A 329 4.57 17.34 4.72
C MET A 329 3.19 17.99 4.86
N MET A 330 2.96 19.04 4.09
CA MET A 330 1.63 19.63 3.96
C MET A 330 1.24 19.70 2.49
N GLY A 331 -0.05 19.70 2.22
CA GLY A 331 -0.51 19.82 0.85
C GLY A 331 -1.95 20.27 0.72
N VAL A 332 -2.21 20.81 -0.46
CA VAL A 332 -3.55 21.12 -0.97
C VAL A 332 -3.79 20.26 -2.20
N SER A 333 -4.91 19.55 -2.22
CA SER A 333 -5.33 18.76 -3.37
C SER A 333 -6.76 19.16 -3.75
N LEU A 334 -6.92 19.55 -5.01
CA LEU A 334 -8.19 19.97 -5.58
C LEU A 334 -8.49 19.09 -6.78
N PHE A 335 -9.68 18.54 -6.88
CA PHE A 335 -10.13 17.94 -8.12
C PHE A 335 -11.62 18.11 -8.34
N GLN A 336 -12.01 18.17 -9.60
CA GLN A 336 -13.40 18.15 -10.03
C GLN A 336 -13.55 17.23 -11.22
N SER A 337 -14.47 16.30 -11.10
CA SER A 337 -14.85 15.34 -12.13
C SER A 337 -16.22 15.67 -12.65
N THR A 338 -16.41 15.68 -13.96
CA THR A 338 -17.69 16.01 -14.57
C THR A 338 -17.99 15.17 -15.80
N GLN A 339 -19.26 14.98 -16.07
CA GLN A 339 -19.78 14.34 -17.26
C GLN A 339 -20.30 15.42 -18.22
N PHE A 340 -19.61 15.64 -19.34
CA PHE A 340 -20.04 16.60 -20.36
C PHE A 340 -21.02 15.98 -21.36
N PHE A 341 -20.86 14.70 -21.68
CA PHE A 341 -21.73 13.94 -22.58
C PHE A 341 -21.85 12.48 -22.14
N LYS A 342 -22.75 11.73 -22.78
CA LYS A 342 -23.06 10.35 -22.37
C LYS A 342 -21.83 9.44 -22.38
N GLY A 343 -21.62 8.73 -21.29
CA GLY A 343 -20.51 7.80 -21.11
C GLY A 343 -19.16 8.45 -20.87
N ASN A 344 -19.09 9.78 -20.85
CA ASN A 344 -17.88 10.54 -20.61
C ASN A 344 -17.71 10.84 -19.11
N ARG A 345 -16.46 10.87 -18.66
CA ARG A 345 -16.07 11.41 -17.36
C ARG A 345 -14.69 12.05 -17.51
N ILE A 346 -14.57 13.33 -17.18
CA ILE A 346 -13.30 14.03 -17.16
C ILE A 346 -13.05 14.53 -15.75
N THR A 347 -11.87 14.25 -15.22
CA THR A 347 -11.40 14.75 -13.93
C THR A 347 -10.25 15.70 -14.18
N PHE A 348 -10.36 16.91 -13.69
CA PHE A 348 -9.26 17.88 -13.60
C PHE A 348 -8.82 17.96 -12.17
N GLY A 349 -7.51 18.04 -11.95
CA GLY A 349 -6.97 18.19 -10.62
C GLY A 349 -5.74 19.08 -10.56
N PHE A 350 -5.50 19.56 -9.36
CA PHE A 350 -4.37 20.40 -8.99
C PHE A 350 -3.87 19.94 -7.62
N ASP A 351 -2.55 19.77 -7.49
CA ASP A 351 -1.89 19.45 -6.24
C ASP A 351 -0.76 20.47 -5.97
N TRP A 352 -0.61 20.86 -4.73
CA TRP A 352 0.58 21.51 -4.19
C TRP A 352 1.01 20.80 -2.93
N PHE A 353 2.28 20.42 -2.85
CA PHE A 353 2.88 19.76 -1.70
C PHE A 353 4.15 20.48 -1.29
N ARG A 354 4.34 20.65 0.01
CA ARG A 354 5.58 21.09 0.63
C ARG A 354 6.00 20.05 1.64
N TYR A 355 7.21 19.54 1.52
CA TYR A 355 7.74 18.51 2.39
C TYR A 355 9.19 18.74 2.74
N GLY A 356 9.62 18.20 3.90
CA GLY A 356 10.98 18.34 4.37
C GLY A 356 11.13 18.12 5.86
N GLY A 357 12.13 18.76 6.44
CA GLY A 357 12.40 18.72 7.87
C GLY A 357 13.87 18.82 8.21
N LYS A 358 14.18 18.44 9.45
CA LYS A 358 15.53 18.46 10.04
C LYS A 358 15.92 17.08 10.53
N ALA A 359 17.17 16.70 10.29
CA ALA A 359 17.78 15.52 10.89
C ALA A 359 19.15 15.86 11.47
N TRP A 360 19.48 15.22 12.58
CA TRP A 360 20.73 15.46 13.31
C TRP A 360 21.13 14.24 14.14
N THR A 361 22.41 14.17 14.51
CA THR A 361 22.93 13.22 15.48
C THR A 361 23.26 13.95 16.78
N ASN A 362 22.72 13.51 17.91
CA ASN A 362 23.19 13.91 19.23
C ASN A 362 24.22 12.90 19.72
N TYR A 363 25.37 13.38 20.16
CA TYR A 363 26.42 12.55 20.75
C TYR A 363 26.22 12.44 22.26
N VAL A 364 26.08 11.19 22.72
CA VAL A 364 25.81 10.85 24.13
C VAL A 364 27.02 10.24 24.84
N ALA A 365 28.10 9.98 24.09
CA ALA A 365 29.36 9.44 24.59
C ALA A 365 30.53 9.84 23.69
N GLY A 366 31.77 9.53 24.11
CA GLY A 366 32.99 9.75 23.36
C GLY A 366 33.45 11.20 23.37
N GLU A 367 34.43 11.55 22.50
CA GLU A 367 35.03 12.89 22.44
C GLU A 367 34.06 14.01 22.09
N ARG A 368 32.91 13.65 21.46
CA ARG A 368 31.88 14.60 21.03
C ARG A 368 30.66 14.62 21.94
N GLU A 369 30.76 14.02 23.13
CA GLU A 369 29.64 13.98 24.08
C GLU A 369 29.06 15.39 24.35
N GLY A 370 27.73 15.46 24.38
CA GLY A 370 26.99 16.71 24.57
C GLY A 370 26.89 17.60 23.33
N THR A 371 27.54 17.22 22.21
CA THR A 371 27.45 17.99 20.95
C THR A 371 26.38 17.44 20.01
N ARG A 372 26.06 18.26 19.01
CA ARG A 372 25.10 17.92 17.96
C ARG A 372 25.75 18.13 16.58
N ASN A 373 25.48 17.19 15.67
CA ASN A 373 25.82 17.29 14.26
C ASN A 373 24.55 17.35 13.41
N ASP A 374 24.32 18.47 12.74
CA ASP A 374 23.17 18.64 11.84
C ASP A 374 23.46 17.98 10.49
N LEU A 375 22.56 17.11 10.03
CA LEU A 375 22.69 16.33 8.80
C LEU A 375 21.96 17.00 7.65
N VAL A 376 20.72 17.46 7.87
CA VAL A 376 19.87 18.13 6.88
C VAL A 376 18.87 19.05 7.56
N ASP A 377 18.62 20.21 6.96
CA ASP A 377 17.53 21.14 7.28
C ASP A 377 17.04 21.74 5.96
N LYS A 378 16.02 21.10 5.36
CA LYS A 378 15.55 21.48 4.03
C LYS A 378 14.06 21.20 3.85
N HIS A 379 13.44 22.03 2.99
CA HIS A 379 12.07 21.83 2.48
C HIS A 379 12.08 22.08 0.97
N GLU A 380 11.24 21.35 0.26
CA GLU A 380 11.03 21.47 -1.18
C GLU A 380 9.53 21.46 -1.50
N ASP A 381 9.17 22.01 -2.67
CA ASP A 381 7.80 22.16 -3.12
C ASP A 381 7.59 21.39 -4.42
N GLU A 382 6.43 20.76 -4.54
CA GLU A 382 5.89 20.19 -5.78
C GLU A 382 4.57 20.86 -6.11
N ILE A 383 4.37 21.19 -7.39
CA ILE A 383 3.11 21.71 -7.93
C ILE A 383 2.74 20.94 -9.18
N ALA A 384 1.50 20.51 -9.29
CA ALA A 384 1.07 19.72 -10.43
C ALA A 384 -0.36 20.02 -10.87
N GLY A 385 -0.57 19.89 -12.18
CA GLY A 385 -1.90 19.84 -12.77
C GLY A 385 -2.09 18.53 -13.52
N TYR A 386 -3.29 17.96 -13.46
CA TYR A 386 -3.59 16.73 -14.17
C TYR A 386 -5.00 16.69 -14.76
N MET A 387 -5.15 15.87 -15.78
CA MET A 387 -6.43 15.53 -16.39
C MET A 387 -6.50 14.01 -16.55
N ASP A 388 -7.62 13.43 -16.13
CA ASP A 388 -7.97 12.03 -16.38
C ASP A 388 -9.29 11.98 -17.17
N PHE A 389 -9.28 11.24 -18.26
CA PHE A 389 -10.37 11.12 -19.21
C PHE A 389 -10.84 9.67 -19.28
N ARG A 390 -12.14 9.45 -19.11
CA ARG A 390 -12.80 8.19 -19.36
C ARG A 390 -13.93 8.38 -20.35
N GLN A 391 -14.07 7.44 -21.30
CA GLN A 391 -15.18 7.36 -22.25
C GLN A 391 -15.67 5.94 -22.40
N ASP A 392 -16.92 5.71 -22.03
CA ASP A 392 -17.62 4.46 -22.32
C ASP A 392 -18.20 4.53 -23.74
N ILE A 393 -17.81 3.57 -24.59
CA ILE A 393 -18.22 3.44 -25.98
C ILE A 393 -19.18 2.27 -26.07
N GLY A 394 -20.48 2.57 -26.12
CA GLY A 394 -21.53 1.56 -26.01
C GLY A 394 -21.47 0.84 -24.66
N LYS A 395 -21.65 -0.50 -24.71
CA LYS A 395 -21.60 -1.37 -23.52
C LYS A 395 -20.37 -2.30 -23.54
N TRP A 396 -19.49 -2.13 -24.53
CA TRP A 396 -18.44 -3.11 -24.81
C TRP A 396 -17.01 -2.57 -24.64
N LEU A 397 -16.82 -1.26 -24.57
CA LEU A 397 -15.48 -0.66 -24.46
C LEU A 397 -15.49 0.57 -23.55
N THR A 398 -14.53 0.64 -22.64
CA THR A 398 -14.15 1.85 -21.90
C THR A 398 -12.74 2.25 -22.31
N LEU A 399 -12.57 3.50 -22.74
CA LEU A 399 -11.29 4.15 -22.99
C LEU A 399 -10.90 4.98 -21.77
N ASN A 400 -9.66 4.85 -21.31
CA ASN A 400 -9.06 5.69 -20.27
C ASN A 400 -7.79 6.36 -20.82
N ALA A 401 -7.61 7.65 -20.54
CA ALA A 401 -6.41 8.40 -20.86
C ALA A 401 -6.15 9.46 -19.80
N GLY A 402 -4.91 9.62 -19.37
CA GLY A 402 -4.55 10.59 -18.35
C GLY A 402 -3.22 11.26 -18.66
N LEU A 403 -3.07 12.50 -18.22
CA LEU A 403 -1.84 13.26 -18.31
C LEU A 403 -1.69 14.12 -17.06
N ARG A 404 -0.51 14.05 -16.44
CA ARG A 404 -0.08 14.95 -15.37
C ARG A 404 1.18 15.68 -15.79
N VAL A 405 1.24 16.95 -15.45
CA VAL A 405 2.44 17.78 -15.49
C VAL A 405 2.79 18.12 -14.05
N ASP A 406 3.94 17.67 -13.61
CA ASP A 406 4.44 17.83 -12.26
C ASP A 406 5.72 18.65 -12.27
N ASN A 407 5.83 19.66 -11.42
CA ASN A 407 7.00 20.51 -11.32
C ASN A 407 7.52 20.53 -9.89
N HIS A 408 8.77 20.14 -9.75
CA HIS A 408 9.50 20.19 -8.49
C HIS A 408 10.37 21.44 -8.44
N SER A 409 10.35 22.14 -7.31
CA SER A 409 11.02 23.44 -7.11
C SER A 409 12.51 23.47 -7.49
N ARG A 410 13.20 22.33 -7.40
CA ARG A 410 14.63 22.21 -7.71
C ARG A 410 14.92 21.41 -8.99
N ILE A 411 14.20 20.31 -9.21
CA ILE A 411 14.56 19.29 -10.23
C ILE A 411 13.95 19.62 -11.59
N GLY A 412 12.79 20.33 -11.59
CA GLY A 412 12.11 20.72 -12.81
C GLY A 412 10.85 19.90 -13.09
N THR A 413 10.48 19.83 -14.35
CA THR A 413 9.17 19.35 -14.79
C THR A 413 9.22 17.95 -15.37
N GLU A 414 8.28 17.10 -14.94
CA GLU A 414 8.01 15.77 -15.49
C GLU A 414 6.62 15.71 -16.13
N TRP A 415 6.53 14.95 -17.24
CA TRP A 415 5.30 14.65 -17.96
C TRP A 415 4.95 13.18 -17.78
N ILE A 416 3.74 12.92 -17.31
CA ILE A 416 3.31 11.59 -16.87
C ILE A 416 2.03 11.20 -17.61
N PRO A 417 2.14 10.52 -18.77
CA PRO A 417 1.00 9.97 -19.50
C PRO A 417 0.59 8.59 -18.99
N GLN A 418 -0.70 8.28 -19.15
CA GLN A 418 -1.26 6.94 -19.05
C GLN A 418 -2.34 6.73 -20.10
N THR A 419 -2.57 5.48 -20.51
CA THR A 419 -3.69 5.11 -21.37
C THR A 419 -4.09 3.67 -21.13
N GLY A 420 -5.35 3.35 -21.42
CA GLY A 420 -5.82 1.98 -21.34
C GLY A 420 -7.20 1.78 -21.93
N LEU A 421 -7.48 0.52 -22.21
CA LEU A 421 -8.73 0.04 -22.77
C LEU A 421 -9.30 -1.06 -21.85
N ALA A 422 -10.60 -1.03 -21.60
CA ALA A 422 -11.31 -2.13 -20.95
C ALA A 422 -12.44 -2.59 -21.88
N PHE A 423 -12.33 -3.85 -22.32
CA PHE A 423 -13.33 -4.50 -23.17
C PHE A 423 -14.28 -5.32 -22.31
N HIS A 424 -15.55 -4.99 -22.37
CA HIS A 424 -16.65 -5.67 -21.69
C HIS A 424 -17.26 -6.71 -22.64
N LEU A 425 -16.82 -7.94 -22.55
CA LEU A 425 -17.20 -9.02 -23.45
C LEU A 425 -18.40 -9.80 -22.92
N PRO A 426 -19.11 -10.57 -23.78
CA PRO A 426 -20.16 -11.46 -23.32
C PRO A 426 -19.69 -12.42 -22.21
N HIS A 427 -20.64 -12.98 -21.44
CA HIS A 427 -20.39 -13.91 -20.34
C HIS A 427 -19.57 -13.31 -19.18
N ALA A 428 -19.71 -11.98 -18.94
CA ALA A 428 -19.02 -11.25 -17.88
C ALA A 428 -17.48 -11.40 -17.93
N ILE A 429 -16.93 -11.40 -19.15
CA ILE A 429 -15.49 -11.37 -19.40
C ILE A 429 -15.06 -9.92 -19.53
N GLU A 430 -14.04 -9.52 -18.77
CA GLU A 430 -13.40 -8.22 -18.85
C GLU A 430 -11.95 -8.42 -19.32
N LEU A 431 -11.58 -7.82 -20.46
CA LEU A 431 -10.21 -7.78 -20.96
C LEU A 431 -9.69 -6.35 -20.89
N LYS A 432 -8.60 -6.13 -20.21
CA LYS A 432 -8.00 -4.81 -20.00
C LYS A 432 -6.59 -4.78 -20.56
N VAL A 433 -6.23 -3.66 -21.19
CA VAL A 433 -4.87 -3.39 -21.67
C VAL A 433 -4.50 -1.99 -21.25
N SER A 434 -3.33 -1.79 -20.66
CA SER A 434 -2.88 -0.48 -20.24
C SER A 434 -1.38 -0.26 -20.43
N ALA A 435 -1.01 1.01 -20.59
CA ALA A 435 0.35 1.51 -20.55
C ALA A 435 0.39 2.77 -19.69
N SER A 436 1.22 2.79 -18.66
CA SER A 436 1.31 3.90 -17.72
C SER A 436 2.75 4.23 -17.35
N LYS A 437 3.08 5.53 -17.34
CA LYS A 437 4.36 6.02 -16.84
C LYS A 437 4.26 6.24 -15.33
N GLY A 438 5.22 5.69 -14.58
CA GLY A 438 5.48 6.01 -13.19
C GLY A 438 6.77 6.81 -13.04
N PHE A 439 6.84 7.67 -12.04
CA PHE A 439 8.04 8.42 -11.74
C PHE A 439 8.19 8.69 -10.25
N ARG A 440 9.40 9.05 -9.84
CA ARG A 440 9.69 9.49 -8.47
C ARG A 440 10.80 10.56 -8.49
N TYR A 441 10.57 11.66 -7.82
CA TYR A 441 11.65 12.61 -7.53
C TYR A 441 12.61 12.02 -6.49
N PRO A 442 13.92 12.36 -6.55
CA PRO A 442 14.86 12.08 -5.46
C PRO A 442 14.36 12.68 -4.15
N ILE A 443 14.54 11.94 -3.06
CA ILE A 443 14.15 12.40 -1.72
C ILE A 443 15.28 13.18 -1.05
N LEU A 444 14.96 14.02 -0.07
CA LEU A 444 15.93 14.86 0.61
C LEU A 444 17.08 14.06 1.25
N ARG A 445 16.76 12.87 1.79
CA ARG A 445 17.78 11.95 2.31
C ARG A 445 18.81 11.55 1.25
N GLU A 446 18.37 11.25 0.04
CA GLU A 446 19.24 10.80 -1.06
C GLU A 446 20.14 11.94 -1.56
N MET A 447 19.63 13.17 -1.56
CA MET A 447 20.36 14.33 -2.11
C MET A 447 21.31 14.99 -1.09
N TYR A 448 20.91 15.05 0.19
CA TYR A 448 21.56 15.98 1.13
C TYR A 448 22.01 15.37 2.46
N MET A 449 21.52 14.21 2.88
CA MET A 449 21.65 13.79 4.28
C MET A 449 23.03 13.25 4.63
N PHE A 450 23.69 12.52 3.71
CA PHE A 450 24.95 11.85 3.97
C PHE A 450 26.03 12.27 2.96
N PRO A 451 27.22 12.71 3.42
CA PRO A 451 28.34 13.00 2.53
C PRO A 451 28.95 11.73 1.89
N PRO A 452 29.38 11.80 0.62
CA PRO A 452 29.25 12.93 -0.29
C PRO A 452 27.80 13.11 -0.77
N GLN A 453 27.32 14.37 -0.78
CA GLN A 453 25.97 14.73 -1.22
C GLN A 453 25.89 14.76 -2.75
N ASN A 454 24.71 14.42 -3.30
CA ASN A 454 24.42 14.56 -4.73
C ASN A 454 23.09 15.28 -4.96
N PRO A 455 23.09 16.60 -4.99
CA PRO A 455 21.88 17.38 -5.23
C PRO A 455 21.44 17.40 -6.71
N ASP A 456 22.22 16.84 -7.63
CA ASP A 456 21.95 16.82 -9.08
C ASP A 456 21.31 15.49 -9.55
N LEU A 457 20.80 14.71 -8.61
CA LEU A 457 20.02 13.50 -8.92
C LEU A 457 18.81 13.84 -9.79
N LYS A 458 18.55 12.97 -10.75
CA LYS A 458 17.43 13.05 -11.69
C LYS A 458 16.27 12.19 -11.21
N PRO A 459 15.03 12.46 -11.67
CA PRO A 459 13.89 11.60 -11.38
C PRO A 459 14.10 10.17 -11.87
N GLU A 460 13.66 9.21 -11.06
CA GLU A 460 13.45 7.85 -11.51
C GLU A 460 12.21 7.79 -12.39
N SER A 461 12.21 6.94 -13.40
CA SER A 461 11.03 6.75 -14.26
C SER A 461 10.92 5.31 -14.74
N MET A 462 9.69 4.87 -14.94
CA MET A 462 9.40 3.56 -15.53
C MET A 462 8.13 3.59 -16.38
N TRP A 463 8.04 2.63 -17.30
CA TRP A 463 6.80 2.27 -17.97
C TRP A 463 6.31 0.91 -17.48
N ASN A 464 5.01 0.80 -17.27
CA ASN A 464 4.33 -0.45 -17.00
C ASN A 464 3.35 -0.74 -18.13
N TYR A 465 3.47 -1.92 -18.72
CA TYR A 465 2.56 -2.46 -19.73
C TYR A 465 1.83 -3.64 -19.14
N GLU A 466 0.52 -3.69 -19.29
CA GLU A 466 -0.32 -4.65 -18.56
C GLU A 466 -1.45 -5.16 -19.44
N ILE A 467 -1.71 -6.47 -19.35
CA ILE A 467 -2.87 -7.13 -19.93
C ILE A 467 -3.53 -7.95 -18.81
N ALA A 468 -4.80 -7.66 -18.53
CA ALA A 468 -5.56 -8.36 -17.51
C ALA A 468 -6.85 -8.94 -18.10
N LEU A 469 -7.16 -10.17 -17.71
CA LEU A 469 -8.44 -10.82 -18.02
C LEU A 469 -9.10 -11.21 -16.70
N SER A 470 -10.38 -10.92 -16.56
CA SER A 470 -11.19 -11.42 -15.45
C SER A 470 -12.55 -11.89 -15.92
N GLN A 471 -13.15 -12.82 -15.18
CA GLN A 471 -14.47 -13.32 -15.49
C GLN A 471 -15.24 -13.68 -14.20
N THR A 472 -16.54 -13.44 -14.25
CA THR A 472 -17.48 -13.83 -13.22
C THR A 472 -18.40 -14.94 -13.76
N LEU A 473 -18.46 -16.06 -13.05
CA LEU A 473 -19.24 -17.25 -13.41
C LEU A 473 -20.20 -17.65 -12.28
N LEU A 474 -21.07 -18.61 -12.57
CA LEU A 474 -21.98 -19.24 -11.61
C LEU A 474 -22.84 -18.21 -10.83
N ASN A 475 -23.41 -17.25 -11.55
CA ASN A 475 -24.23 -16.16 -10.98
C ASN A 475 -23.48 -15.38 -9.88
N GLY A 476 -22.22 -14.99 -10.13
CA GLY A 476 -21.41 -14.22 -9.19
C GLY A 476 -20.72 -15.04 -8.11
N ARG A 477 -20.86 -16.38 -8.09
CA ARG A 477 -20.22 -17.22 -7.07
C ARG A 477 -18.75 -17.51 -7.32
N LEU A 478 -18.31 -17.54 -8.58
CA LEU A 478 -16.91 -17.76 -8.97
C LEU A 478 -16.40 -16.55 -9.71
N ASN A 479 -15.35 -15.95 -9.17
CA ASN A 479 -14.61 -14.87 -9.78
C ASN A 479 -13.14 -15.30 -9.95
N TYR A 480 -12.57 -15.09 -11.12
CA TYR A 480 -11.15 -15.32 -11.33
C TYR A 480 -10.54 -14.25 -12.25
N GLY A 481 -9.25 -14.07 -12.14
CA GLY A 481 -8.53 -13.13 -12.97
C GLY A 481 -7.07 -13.52 -13.15
N VAL A 482 -6.53 -13.12 -14.29
CA VAL A 482 -5.13 -13.25 -14.68
C VAL A 482 -4.64 -11.90 -15.11
N ASN A 483 -3.48 -11.50 -14.62
CA ASN A 483 -2.83 -10.27 -15.01
C ASN A 483 -1.39 -10.56 -15.40
N VAL A 484 -0.94 -10.07 -16.54
CA VAL A 484 0.44 -10.16 -17.04
C VAL A 484 0.96 -8.74 -17.17
N PHE A 485 2.15 -8.50 -16.65
CA PHE A 485 2.77 -7.18 -16.69
C PHE A 485 4.24 -7.23 -17.10
N TYR A 486 4.71 -6.13 -17.65
CA TYR A 486 6.10 -5.85 -17.94
C TYR A 486 6.46 -4.43 -17.51
N ILE A 487 7.55 -4.29 -16.77
CA ILE A 487 8.03 -3.03 -16.22
C ILE A 487 9.43 -2.75 -16.77
N ASP A 488 9.60 -1.61 -17.44
CA ASP A 488 10.89 -1.08 -17.91
C ASP A 488 11.17 0.26 -17.21
N GLY A 489 12.20 0.29 -16.35
CA GLY A 489 12.56 1.45 -15.56
C GLY A 489 14.02 1.85 -15.71
N LYS A 490 14.27 3.15 -15.60
CA LYS A 490 15.59 3.77 -15.74
C LYS A 490 15.84 4.86 -14.70
N ASN A 491 17.12 5.22 -14.59
CA ASN A 491 17.58 6.27 -13.67
C ASN A 491 17.31 5.97 -12.20
N LEU A 492 17.19 4.67 -11.82
CA LEU A 492 17.01 4.36 -10.41
C LEU A 492 18.21 4.82 -9.61
N ILE A 493 17.93 5.42 -8.47
CA ILE A 493 18.94 5.92 -7.55
C ILE A 493 19.51 4.72 -6.78
N MET A 494 20.81 4.55 -6.91
CA MET A 494 21.59 3.51 -6.23
C MET A 494 22.78 4.14 -5.52
N THR A 495 23.11 3.62 -4.35
CA THR A 495 24.32 4.01 -3.61
C THR A 495 25.49 3.18 -4.12
N LEU A 496 26.43 3.81 -4.81
CA LEU A 496 27.59 3.17 -5.45
C LEU A 496 28.89 3.86 -5.04
N PRO A 497 30.07 3.24 -5.26
CA PRO A 497 31.34 3.92 -5.06
C PRO A 497 31.40 5.27 -5.77
N ASN A 498 31.91 6.28 -5.10
CA ASN A 498 32.02 7.63 -5.66
C ASN A 498 33.08 7.66 -6.79
N PRO A 499 32.69 7.93 -8.05
CA PRO A 499 33.65 7.95 -9.16
C PRO A 499 34.66 9.10 -9.10
N ASN A 500 34.39 10.13 -8.29
CA ASN A 500 35.21 11.33 -8.21
C ASN A 500 35.92 11.46 -6.85
N GLY A 501 35.94 10.42 -6.01
CA GLY A 501 36.56 10.48 -4.69
C GLY A 501 36.31 9.26 -3.82
N SER A 502 36.54 9.39 -2.53
CA SER A 502 36.28 8.31 -1.58
C SER A 502 34.81 8.24 -1.16
N GLY A 503 34.40 7.07 -0.62
CA GLY A 503 33.08 6.84 -0.06
C GLY A 503 32.05 6.39 -1.09
N MET A 504 30.80 6.37 -0.66
CA MET A 504 29.63 5.95 -1.46
C MET A 504 28.81 7.17 -1.85
N LEU A 505 28.29 7.20 -3.08
CA LEU A 505 27.50 8.31 -3.62
C LEU A 505 26.22 7.78 -4.23
N ASN A 506 25.11 8.47 -3.98
CA ASN A 506 23.84 8.20 -4.66
C ASN A 506 23.92 8.64 -6.13
N GLN A 507 23.61 7.72 -7.07
CA GLN A 507 23.75 7.93 -8.51
C GLN A 507 22.55 7.34 -9.25
N ASN A 508 22.14 7.97 -10.36
CA ASN A 508 21.08 7.48 -11.26
C ASN A 508 21.62 6.41 -12.23
N SER A 509 21.91 5.23 -11.74
CA SER A 509 22.56 4.15 -12.50
C SER A 509 21.73 2.87 -12.60
N GLY A 510 20.71 2.72 -11.74
CA GLY A 510 19.91 1.51 -11.69
C GLY A 510 18.88 1.40 -12.82
N LYS A 511 18.47 0.15 -13.09
CA LYS A 511 17.43 -0.20 -14.07
C LYS A 511 16.47 -1.23 -13.49
N ILE A 512 15.21 -1.13 -13.87
CA ILE A 512 14.19 -2.17 -13.65
C ILE A 512 13.90 -2.83 -15.00
N ASP A 513 13.85 -4.15 -15.01
CA ASP A 513 13.43 -4.97 -16.14
C ASP A 513 12.75 -6.20 -15.51
N ASN A 514 11.48 -6.00 -15.16
CA ASN A 514 10.68 -6.96 -14.42
C ASN A 514 9.49 -7.41 -15.26
N ALA A 515 9.18 -8.70 -15.22
CA ALA A 515 7.99 -9.26 -15.84
C ALA A 515 7.31 -10.21 -14.86
N GLY A 516 5.99 -10.30 -14.92
CA GLY A 516 5.29 -11.20 -14.00
C GLY A 516 3.88 -11.56 -14.41
N VAL A 517 3.36 -12.53 -13.66
CA VAL A 517 1.99 -13.02 -13.80
C VAL A 517 1.34 -13.04 -12.42
N GLU A 518 0.12 -12.53 -12.34
CA GLU A 518 -0.69 -12.53 -11.13
C GLU A 518 -2.01 -13.25 -11.41
N LEU A 519 -2.35 -14.21 -10.57
CA LEU A 519 -3.58 -14.98 -10.63
C LEU A 519 -4.40 -14.72 -9.38
N MET A 520 -5.72 -14.67 -9.50
CA MET A 520 -6.64 -14.61 -8.37
C MET A 520 -7.88 -15.44 -8.67
N ALA A 521 -8.44 -16.06 -7.64
CA ALA A 521 -9.70 -16.76 -7.71
C ALA A 521 -10.43 -16.67 -6.36
N ALA A 522 -11.74 -16.46 -6.40
CA ALA A 522 -12.61 -16.52 -5.23
C ALA A 522 -13.88 -17.29 -5.59
N TYR A 523 -14.20 -18.29 -4.77
CA TYR A 523 -15.36 -19.14 -5.00
C TYR A 523 -16.21 -19.29 -3.74
N ARG A 524 -17.46 -18.87 -3.85
CA ARG A 524 -18.47 -19.14 -2.84
C ARG A 524 -19.18 -20.46 -3.15
N ILE A 525 -18.75 -21.50 -2.45
CA ILE A 525 -19.28 -22.86 -2.64
C ILE A 525 -20.80 -22.88 -2.31
N ASN A 526 -21.16 -22.28 -1.17
CA ASN A 526 -22.55 -22.13 -0.73
C ASN A 526 -22.69 -20.95 0.26
N ALA A 527 -23.79 -20.82 0.96
CA ALA A 527 -24.03 -19.74 1.93
C ALA A 527 -23.03 -19.73 3.10
N ASN A 528 -22.43 -20.87 3.44
CA ASN A 528 -21.56 -21.02 4.60
C ASN A 528 -20.08 -21.11 4.24
N TRP A 529 -19.73 -21.61 3.06
CA TRP A 529 -18.36 -21.91 2.64
C TRP A 529 -17.90 -21.01 1.52
N SER A 530 -16.72 -20.42 1.69
CA SER A 530 -16.00 -19.71 0.63
C SER A 530 -14.52 -20.08 0.65
N VAL A 531 -13.92 -20.06 -0.53
CA VAL A 531 -12.47 -20.26 -0.71
C VAL A 531 -11.95 -19.16 -1.62
N ASP A 532 -10.72 -18.72 -1.36
CA ASP A 532 -10.02 -17.76 -2.20
C ASP A 532 -8.53 -18.11 -2.30
N ALA A 533 -7.94 -17.78 -3.43
CA ALA A 533 -6.52 -17.97 -3.67
C ALA A 533 -5.97 -16.86 -4.55
N ASN A 534 -4.71 -16.53 -4.33
CA ASN A 534 -3.94 -15.69 -5.25
C ASN A 534 -2.52 -16.22 -5.39
N TYR A 535 -1.96 -16.02 -6.57
CA TYR A 535 -0.59 -16.39 -6.87
C TYR A 535 0.06 -15.27 -7.66
N SER A 536 1.33 -14.98 -7.40
CA SER A 536 2.15 -14.11 -8.22
C SER A 536 3.49 -14.75 -8.52
N PHE A 537 3.89 -14.63 -9.77
CA PHE A 537 5.23 -14.92 -10.26
C PHE A 537 5.88 -13.61 -10.70
N LEU A 538 7.11 -13.38 -10.25
CA LEU A 538 7.90 -12.21 -10.58
C LEU A 538 9.28 -12.62 -11.08
N HIS A 539 9.61 -12.26 -12.30
CA HIS A 539 10.97 -12.35 -12.81
C HIS A 539 11.63 -10.97 -12.77
N MET A 540 12.78 -10.87 -12.14
CA MET A 540 13.58 -9.65 -12.03
C MET A 540 14.94 -9.87 -12.68
N LYS A 541 15.29 -9.08 -13.68
CA LYS A 541 16.64 -9.10 -14.27
C LYS A 541 17.69 -8.58 -13.29
N ASN A 542 17.30 -7.61 -12.47
CA ASN A 542 18.10 -7.05 -11.39
C ASN A 542 17.36 -7.32 -10.08
N PRO A 543 17.62 -8.46 -9.39
CA PRO A 543 16.94 -8.79 -8.16
C PRO A 543 17.11 -7.73 -7.07
N VAL A 544 16.06 -7.57 -6.26
CA VAL A 544 16.07 -6.69 -5.08
C VAL A 544 15.65 -7.50 -3.85
N ILE A 545 16.15 -7.12 -2.69
CA ILE A 545 15.77 -7.75 -1.42
C ILE A 545 14.30 -7.49 -1.11
N ALA A 546 13.69 -8.37 -0.31
CA ALA A 546 12.30 -8.29 0.13
C ALA A 546 11.26 -8.33 -1.01
N ALA A 547 11.61 -8.90 -2.17
CA ALA A 547 10.70 -9.14 -3.28
C ALA A 547 10.75 -10.63 -3.67
N PRO A 548 9.74 -11.44 -3.31
CA PRO A 548 9.72 -12.86 -3.64
C PRO A 548 9.45 -13.09 -5.13
N GLU A 549 10.10 -14.11 -5.72
CA GLU A 549 9.79 -14.57 -7.07
C GLU A 549 8.44 -15.27 -7.15
N HIS A 550 8.09 -16.02 -6.10
CA HIS A 550 6.84 -16.75 -5.99
C HIS A 550 6.12 -16.40 -4.70
N LYS A 551 4.87 -16.02 -4.80
CA LYS A 551 3.98 -15.83 -3.66
C LYS A 551 2.65 -16.50 -3.96
N LEU A 552 2.22 -17.42 -3.08
CA LEU A 552 0.92 -18.06 -3.14
C LEU A 552 0.20 -17.84 -1.81
N TYR A 553 -1.06 -17.50 -1.86
CA TYR A 553 -2.00 -17.60 -0.74
C TYR A 553 -3.20 -18.44 -1.17
N ALA A 554 -3.63 -19.35 -0.32
CA ALA A 554 -4.87 -20.10 -0.50
C ALA A 554 -5.58 -20.19 0.85
N GLY A 555 -6.82 -19.73 0.90
CA GLY A 555 -7.62 -19.67 2.11
C GLY A 555 -9.03 -20.20 1.94
N GLY A 556 -9.62 -20.62 3.04
CA GLY A 556 -11.01 -21.02 3.12
C GLY A 556 -11.67 -20.49 4.38
N SER A 557 -12.95 -20.15 4.30
CA SER A 557 -13.74 -19.73 5.44
C SER A 557 -15.08 -20.46 5.49
N PHE A 558 -15.48 -20.79 6.72
CA PHE A 558 -16.76 -21.35 7.07
C PHE A 558 -17.46 -20.46 8.07
N THR A 559 -18.71 -20.06 7.79
CA THR A 559 -19.53 -19.28 8.70
C THR A 559 -20.92 -19.89 8.80
N LYS A 560 -21.34 -20.28 9.99
CA LYS A 560 -22.70 -20.81 10.23
C LYS A 560 -23.20 -20.36 11.61
N GLY A 561 -24.29 -19.60 11.60
CA GLY A 561 -24.86 -19.05 12.83
C GLY A 561 -23.85 -18.14 13.55
N ARG A 562 -23.46 -18.54 14.76
CA ARG A 562 -22.54 -17.80 15.63
C ARG A 562 -21.05 -18.15 15.42
N TRP A 563 -20.75 -19.15 14.59
CA TRP A 563 -19.42 -19.65 14.39
C TRP A 563 -18.85 -19.19 13.05
N SER A 564 -17.62 -18.70 13.06
CA SER A 564 -16.79 -18.46 11.88
C SER A 564 -15.43 -19.09 12.09
N VAL A 565 -14.96 -19.85 11.10
CA VAL A 565 -13.63 -20.47 11.10
C VAL A 565 -12.99 -20.15 9.76
N SER A 566 -11.74 -19.69 9.75
CA SER A 566 -10.95 -19.50 8.54
C SER A 566 -9.57 -20.11 8.67
N SER A 567 -9.07 -20.65 7.58
CA SER A 567 -7.72 -21.19 7.48
C SER A 567 -7.08 -20.71 6.18
N GLY A 568 -5.80 -20.36 6.23
CA GLY A 568 -5.05 -19.90 5.08
C GLY A 568 -3.60 -20.41 5.12
N ILE A 569 -3.10 -20.78 3.94
CA ILE A 569 -1.71 -21.16 3.72
C ILE A 569 -1.09 -20.11 2.82
N GLN A 570 0.07 -19.61 3.22
CA GLN A 570 0.89 -18.70 2.43
C GLN A 570 2.24 -19.37 2.14
N TYR A 571 2.61 -19.44 0.86
CA TYR A 571 3.93 -19.87 0.41
C TYR A 571 4.67 -18.68 -0.17
N ILE A 572 5.91 -18.48 0.27
CA ILE A 572 6.86 -17.50 -0.25
C ILE A 572 8.06 -18.28 -0.78
N GLY A 573 8.42 -18.02 -2.03
CA GLY A 573 9.54 -18.69 -2.68
C GLY A 573 10.45 -17.72 -3.42
N GLY A 574 11.76 -17.98 -3.42
CA GLY A 574 12.75 -17.11 -4.06
C GLY A 574 12.78 -15.70 -3.45
N LEU A 575 12.61 -15.58 -2.13
CA LEU A 575 12.72 -14.30 -1.44
C LEU A 575 14.20 -13.94 -1.28
N TYR A 576 14.66 -12.94 -2.01
CA TYR A 576 16.03 -12.43 -1.89
C TYR A 576 16.24 -11.76 -0.54
N THR A 577 17.14 -12.30 0.27
CA THR A 577 17.62 -11.72 1.54
C THR A 577 18.97 -11.05 1.38
N SER A 578 19.73 -11.42 0.34
CA SER A 578 20.94 -10.76 -0.13
C SER A 578 20.99 -10.77 -1.65
N VAL A 579 21.56 -9.72 -2.24
CA VAL A 579 21.75 -9.56 -3.68
C VAL A 579 23.22 -9.23 -3.99
N GLY A 580 23.64 -9.29 -5.25
CA GLY A 580 25.00 -9.08 -5.69
C GLY A 580 25.62 -10.37 -6.26
N ASP A 581 26.95 -10.55 -6.13
CA ASP A 581 27.67 -11.67 -6.76
C ASP A 581 27.29 -13.05 -6.17
N ASN A 582 26.87 -13.08 -4.89
CA ASN A 582 26.43 -14.28 -4.21
C ASN A 582 25.04 -14.06 -3.58
N PRO A 583 23.96 -14.06 -4.37
CA PRO A 583 22.62 -13.81 -3.87
C PRO A 583 22.16 -14.97 -2.97
N VAL A 584 21.44 -14.63 -1.91
CA VAL A 584 20.81 -15.59 -0.99
C VAL A 584 19.31 -15.45 -1.09
N THR A 585 18.61 -16.58 -1.21
CA THR A 585 17.15 -16.64 -1.22
C THR A 585 16.61 -17.55 -0.14
N GLU A 586 15.41 -17.24 0.34
CA GLU A 586 14.66 -18.04 1.29
C GLU A 586 13.32 -18.49 0.72
N ASN A 587 12.86 -19.65 1.22
CA ASN A 587 11.54 -20.19 0.94
C ASN A 587 10.88 -20.60 2.25
N PHE A 588 9.61 -20.27 2.43
CA PHE A 588 8.88 -20.68 3.63
C PHE A 588 7.38 -20.80 3.39
N VAL A 589 6.72 -21.50 4.30
CA VAL A 589 5.27 -21.66 4.35
C VAL A 589 4.76 -21.16 5.69
N LEU A 590 3.70 -20.36 5.68
CA LEU A 590 2.96 -19.97 6.86
C LEU A 590 1.56 -20.56 6.78
N TRP A 591 1.07 -21.12 7.89
CA TRP A 591 -0.28 -21.61 8.03
C TRP A 591 -0.99 -20.87 9.16
N ASN A 592 -2.13 -20.31 8.86
CA ASN A 592 -2.98 -19.59 9.80
C ASN A 592 -4.32 -20.33 9.96
N LEU A 593 -4.74 -20.51 11.23
CA LEU A 593 -6.07 -20.98 11.59
C LEU A 593 -6.68 -19.99 12.56
N ARG A 594 -7.90 -19.54 12.26
CA ARG A 594 -8.63 -18.55 13.05
C ARG A 594 -10.03 -19.07 13.33
N GLY A 595 -10.50 -18.91 14.56
CA GLY A 595 -11.84 -19.26 14.98
C GLY A 595 -12.51 -18.09 15.69
N GLN A 596 -13.76 -17.84 15.39
CA GLN A 596 -14.57 -16.79 16.01
C GLN A 596 -15.92 -17.35 16.44
N PHE A 597 -16.36 -16.93 17.61
CA PHE A 597 -17.68 -17.24 18.14
C PHE A 597 -18.39 -15.97 18.62
N SER A 598 -19.52 -15.65 18.02
CA SER A 598 -20.37 -14.53 18.44
C SER A 598 -21.27 -14.96 19.59
N ALA A 599 -20.85 -14.69 20.82
CA ALA A 599 -21.56 -15.14 22.03
C ALA A 599 -22.95 -14.50 22.18
N THR A 600 -23.07 -13.23 21.81
CA THR A 600 -24.33 -12.47 21.83
C THR A 600 -24.46 -11.64 20.54
N LYS A 601 -25.58 -10.94 20.37
CA LYS A 601 -25.73 -9.97 19.26
C LYS A 601 -24.84 -8.72 19.45
N TRP A 602 -24.23 -8.57 20.62
CA TRP A 602 -23.44 -7.42 21.03
C TRP A 602 -21.95 -7.76 21.18
N LEU A 603 -21.62 -9.05 21.17
CA LEU A 603 -20.27 -9.63 21.33
C LEU A 603 -20.02 -10.70 20.28
#